data_edd2d70f6f392559f02e926140008957
#
_entry.id   edd2d70f6f392559f02e926140008957
#
_cell.length_a   1.000
_cell.length_b   1.000
_cell.length_c   1.000
_cell.angle_alpha   90.00
_cell.angle_beta   90.00
_cell.angle_gamma   90.00
#
_symmetry.space_group_name_H-M   'P 1'
#
loop_
_entity.id
_entity.type
_entity.pdbx_description
1 polymer ?
#
loop_
_entity_poly.entity_id
_entity_poly.type
_entity_poly.pdbx_seq_one_letter_code
_entity_poly.pdbx_strand_id
1 'polypeptide(L)'
;MRIIHGRFILPRVAAPGLAALLAASACSGGDGREVLTVYSPHGREMLQAFERRFEALHPEVDVQTVDMGSQEVLDRLRSERANPQADVWWGAPAPTFEDAARDSLLERFAPGWARTLPAEARDPEGYWYGTYLTPEVIAYNTAAVSAAEAPQDWDDVLDPKWKGKVLIRDPMASGTMRTIFGMIVHRGIRATGDTAAGFDWLRRLDGQTREYVLNPTLLYQKLARQEGVISLWDQPDIDALKAKGTYPIDYVIPRSGTPLLVDAVAVVRGAPNGARAREFVEWIGGDAVLPAAREFFRIPARTDIPLDSLPPDLRRAREQLVPEPLDWALLQEKTPEWMRWWDEHVRGKGPR
;
A
#
# COMPACT_ATOMS: atom_id res chain seq x y z
N MET A 1 -63.02 62.68 -31.45
CA MET A 1 -62.84 62.20 -32.85
C MET A 1 -62.73 60.67 -32.83
N ARG A 2 -63.65 59.97 -33.45
CA ARG A 2 -63.92 58.56 -33.36
C ARG A 2 -62.82 57.74 -34.00
N ILE A 3 -62.40 56.65 -33.35
CA ILE A 3 -61.57 55.62 -33.94
C ILE A 3 -62.29 54.25 -33.76
N ILE A 4 -62.42 53.56 -34.88
CA ILE A 4 -63.22 52.36 -35.12
C ILE A 4 -62.41 51.13 -34.75
N HIS A 5 -63.09 50.18 -34.05
CA HIS A 5 -62.56 48.85 -33.77
C HIS A 5 -62.65 47.94 -35.01
N GLY A 6 -61.52 47.30 -35.32
CA GLY A 6 -61.51 46.18 -36.29
C GLY A 6 -61.03 44.87 -35.55
N ARG A 7 -61.98 43.95 -35.33
CA ARG A 7 -61.69 42.59 -34.92
C ARG A 7 -61.34 41.75 -36.10
N PHE A 8 -60.11 41.19 -36.14
CA PHE A 8 -59.79 40.07 -37.04
C PHE A 8 -59.75 38.77 -36.27
N ILE A 9 -60.60 37.84 -36.71
CA ILE A 9 -60.64 36.45 -36.29
C ILE A 9 -59.74 35.67 -37.25
N LEU A 10 -58.71 34.95 -36.73
CA LEU A 10 -57.90 33.99 -37.50
C LEU A 10 -58.14 32.59 -36.98
N PRO A 11 -58.21 31.58 -37.85
CA PRO A 11 -58.63 30.23 -37.48
C PRO A 11 -57.47 29.44 -36.80
N ARG A 12 -57.84 28.59 -35.83
CA ARG A 12 -56.96 27.63 -35.21
C ARG A 12 -56.63 26.51 -36.22
N VAL A 13 -55.38 26.38 -36.58
CA VAL A 13 -54.83 25.19 -37.22
C VAL A 13 -54.20 24.33 -36.15
N ALA A 14 -54.74 23.13 -35.94
CA ALA A 14 -54.16 22.07 -35.09
C ALA A 14 -53.01 21.42 -35.89
N ALA A 15 -51.78 21.48 -35.31
CA ALA A 15 -50.66 20.68 -35.78
C ALA A 15 -50.43 19.51 -34.78
N PRO A 16 -50.22 18.30 -35.31
CA PRO A 16 -49.96 17.16 -34.44
C PRO A 16 -48.54 17.23 -33.85
N GLY A 17 -48.44 17.02 -32.53
CA GLY A 17 -47.17 17.00 -31.82
C GLY A 17 -46.32 15.82 -32.24
N LEU A 18 -45.15 16.12 -32.77
CA LEU A 18 -44.05 15.19 -32.98
C LEU A 18 -43.23 15.21 -31.67
N ALA A 19 -43.43 14.23 -30.80
CA ALA A 19 -42.59 13.99 -29.62
C ALA A 19 -41.26 13.47 -30.13
N ALA A 20 -40.29 14.36 -30.26
CA ALA A 20 -38.89 13.96 -30.44
C ALA A 20 -38.34 13.45 -29.10
N LEU A 21 -38.22 12.13 -28.97
CA LEU A 21 -37.34 11.50 -27.96
C LEU A 21 -35.90 11.92 -28.27
N LEU A 22 -35.40 12.91 -27.57
CA LEU A 22 -33.99 13.19 -27.46
C LEU A 22 -33.38 12.07 -26.57
N ALA A 23 -32.92 10.98 -27.23
CA ALA A 23 -31.94 10.10 -26.63
C ALA A 23 -30.68 10.91 -26.39
N ALA A 24 -30.45 11.27 -25.14
CA ALA A 24 -29.17 11.81 -24.70
C ALA A 24 -28.14 10.68 -24.84
N SER A 25 -27.50 10.57 -25.98
CA SER A 25 -26.28 9.82 -26.19
C SER A 25 -25.21 10.55 -25.38
N ALA A 26 -24.95 10.09 -24.16
CA ALA A 26 -23.74 10.43 -23.46
C ALA A 26 -22.59 9.96 -24.34
N CYS A 27 -21.84 10.90 -24.92
CA CYS A 27 -20.56 10.63 -25.56
C CYS A 27 -19.58 10.19 -24.46
N SER A 28 -19.55 8.90 -24.10
CA SER A 28 -18.40 8.29 -23.47
C SER A 28 -17.38 8.09 -24.60
N GLY A 29 -16.30 8.83 -24.57
CA GLY A 29 -15.16 8.67 -25.50
C GLY A 29 -14.32 7.44 -25.15
N GLY A 30 -14.94 6.31 -24.82
CA GLY A 30 -14.31 5.03 -24.55
C GLY A 30 -14.75 3.99 -25.58
N ASP A 31 -14.05 2.90 -25.66
CA ASP A 31 -14.32 1.74 -26.52
C ASP A 31 -15.62 0.98 -26.18
N GLY A 32 -16.42 1.51 -25.26
CA GLY A 32 -17.69 0.94 -24.80
C GLY A 32 -17.57 -0.05 -23.64
N ARG A 33 -16.36 -0.24 -23.11
CA ARG A 33 -16.11 -1.10 -21.95
C ARG A 33 -16.55 -0.43 -20.63
N GLU A 34 -16.88 -1.25 -19.64
CA GLU A 34 -17.17 -0.79 -18.27
C GLU A 34 -15.86 -0.38 -17.58
N VAL A 35 -15.75 0.85 -17.09
CA VAL A 35 -14.55 1.33 -16.43
C VAL A 35 -14.52 0.84 -14.98
N LEU A 36 -13.43 0.21 -14.57
CA LEU A 36 -13.11 -0.15 -13.17
C LEU A 36 -11.89 0.63 -12.69
N THR A 37 -12.09 1.56 -11.77
CA THR A 37 -11.01 2.40 -11.25
C THR A 37 -10.43 1.82 -9.96
N VAL A 38 -9.12 1.51 -9.99
CA VAL A 38 -8.38 0.93 -8.86
C VAL A 38 -7.31 1.91 -8.36
N TYR A 39 -7.41 2.36 -7.10
CA TYR A 39 -6.37 3.14 -6.44
C TYR A 39 -5.41 2.23 -5.70
N SER A 40 -4.09 2.44 -5.85
CA SER A 40 -3.11 1.51 -5.29
C SER A 40 -1.70 2.11 -5.18
N PRO A 41 -0.92 1.74 -4.15
CA PRO A 41 0.50 2.08 -4.03
C PRO A 41 1.46 1.01 -4.58
N HIS A 42 0.98 -0.01 -5.27
CA HIS A 42 1.80 -1.17 -5.68
C HIS A 42 2.78 -0.91 -6.83
N GLY A 43 2.80 0.31 -7.39
CA GLY A 43 3.67 0.67 -8.50
C GLY A 43 3.19 0.16 -9.86
N ARG A 44 3.57 0.91 -10.89
CA ARG A 44 3.06 0.74 -12.27
C ARG A 44 3.21 -0.68 -12.81
N GLU A 45 4.35 -1.32 -12.59
CA GLU A 45 4.65 -2.63 -13.18
C GLU A 45 3.66 -3.71 -12.72
N MET A 46 3.42 -3.76 -11.40
CA MET A 46 2.45 -4.68 -10.80
C MET A 46 1.02 -4.34 -11.24
N LEU A 47 0.64 -3.06 -11.16
CA LEU A 47 -0.69 -2.62 -11.53
C LEU A 47 -1.03 -2.98 -12.97
N GLN A 48 -0.18 -2.66 -13.94
CA GLN A 48 -0.38 -3.02 -15.34
C GLN A 48 -0.42 -4.53 -15.59
N ALA A 49 0.32 -5.33 -14.82
CA ALA A 49 0.27 -6.79 -14.97
C ALA A 49 -1.10 -7.34 -14.52
N PHE A 50 -1.66 -6.81 -13.44
CA PHE A 50 -2.94 -7.26 -12.91
C PHE A 50 -4.14 -6.68 -13.69
N GLU A 51 -4.04 -5.44 -14.16
CA GLU A 51 -4.96 -4.84 -15.13
C GLU A 51 -5.16 -5.77 -16.34
N ARG A 52 -4.07 -6.07 -17.08
CA ARG A 52 -4.15 -6.96 -18.25
C ARG A 52 -4.72 -8.34 -17.92
N ARG A 53 -4.45 -8.89 -16.74
CA ARG A 53 -4.98 -10.21 -16.35
C ARG A 53 -6.46 -10.18 -16.06
N PHE A 54 -6.92 -9.16 -15.38
CA PHE A 54 -8.34 -9.01 -15.10
C PHE A 54 -9.13 -8.76 -16.38
N GLU A 55 -8.65 -7.87 -17.26
CA GLU A 55 -9.24 -7.60 -18.57
C GLU A 55 -9.25 -8.84 -19.50
N ALA A 56 -8.23 -9.70 -19.40
CA ALA A 56 -8.23 -10.97 -20.17
C ALA A 56 -9.34 -11.93 -19.73
N LEU A 57 -9.75 -11.87 -18.47
CA LEU A 57 -10.87 -12.64 -17.92
C LEU A 57 -12.21 -11.94 -18.15
N HIS A 58 -12.21 -10.61 -18.24
CA HIS A 58 -13.36 -9.72 -18.39
C HIS A 58 -13.14 -8.72 -19.54
N PRO A 59 -13.22 -9.18 -20.81
CA PRO A 59 -12.93 -8.31 -21.96
C PRO A 59 -13.83 -7.07 -22.09
N GLU A 60 -14.99 -7.11 -21.43
CA GLU A 60 -15.95 -6.00 -21.36
C GLU A 60 -15.56 -4.93 -20.33
N VAL A 61 -14.47 -5.12 -19.55
CA VAL A 61 -14.01 -4.20 -18.51
C VAL A 61 -12.73 -3.49 -18.96
N ASP A 62 -12.65 -2.18 -18.69
CA ASP A 62 -11.47 -1.33 -18.81
C ASP A 62 -10.96 -1.00 -17.41
N VAL A 63 -9.87 -1.64 -16.96
CA VAL A 63 -9.29 -1.42 -15.65
C VAL A 63 -8.36 -0.21 -15.69
N GLN A 64 -8.71 0.83 -14.97
CA GLN A 64 -7.90 2.05 -14.85
C GLN A 64 -7.22 2.09 -13.48
N THR A 65 -5.93 1.88 -13.47
CA THR A 65 -5.14 1.91 -12.24
C THR A 65 -4.54 3.29 -11.99
N VAL A 66 -4.63 3.77 -10.75
CA VAL A 66 -4.00 5.02 -10.33
C VAL A 66 -2.97 4.72 -9.23
N ASP A 67 -1.69 4.87 -9.61
CA ASP A 67 -0.55 4.64 -8.72
C ASP A 67 -0.29 5.88 -7.85
N MET A 68 -0.49 5.76 -6.54
CA MET A 68 -0.25 6.84 -5.57
C MET A 68 0.04 6.27 -4.18
N GLY A 69 0.73 7.04 -3.33
CA GLY A 69 1.06 6.60 -1.98
C GLY A 69 -0.16 6.29 -1.11
N SER A 70 -0.01 5.37 -0.15
CA SER A 70 -1.11 4.89 0.71
C SER A 70 -1.87 6.01 1.41
N GLN A 71 -1.15 7.02 1.95
CA GLN A 71 -1.77 8.18 2.59
C GLN A 71 -2.50 9.07 1.56
N GLU A 72 -1.92 9.21 0.36
CA GLU A 72 -2.53 9.99 -0.72
C GLU A 72 -3.85 9.36 -1.19
N VAL A 73 -3.91 8.02 -1.25
CA VAL A 73 -5.17 7.31 -1.52
C VAL A 73 -6.22 7.64 -0.46
N LEU A 74 -5.87 7.53 0.82
CA LEU A 74 -6.80 7.81 1.92
C LEU A 74 -7.34 9.26 1.85
N ASP A 75 -6.44 10.22 1.65
CA ASP A 75 -6.80 11.65 1.57
C ASP A 75 -7.67 11.93 0.34
N ARG A 76 -7.39 11.25 -0.77
CA ARG A 76 -8.19 11.35 -1.99
C ARG A 76 -9.59 10.76 -1.82
N LEU A 77 -9.72 9.57 -1.22
CA LEU A 77 -11.02 8.97 -0.89
C LEU A 77 -11.85 9.89 0.03
N ARG A 78 -11.19 10.55 1.00
CA ARG A 78 -11.85 11.55 1.87
C ARG A 78 -12.39 12.72 1.05
N SER A 79 -11.60 13.26 0.13
CA SER A 79 -11.99 14.39 -0.71
C SER A 79 -13.09 14.03 -1.72
N GLU A 80 -13.10 12.81 -2.21
CA GLU A 80 -14.06 12.28 -3.19
C GLU A 80 -15.33 11.67 -2.54
N ARG A 81 -15.45 11.71 -1.21
CA ARG A 81 -16.52 11.05 -0.45
C ARG A 81 -17.94 11.33 -0.96
N ALA A 82 -18.21 12.56 -1.43
CA ALA A 82 -19.53 12.94 -1.96
C ALA A 82 -19.77 12.45 -3.40
N ASN A 83 -18.71 12.16 -4.14
CA ASN A 83 -18.74 11.67 -5.51
C ASN A 83 -17.53 10.77 -5.76
N PRO A 84 -17.55 9.50 -5.29
CA PRO A 84 -16.44 8.57 -5.40
C PRO A 84 -16.02 8.35 -6.85
N GLN A 85 -14.72 8.37 -7.09
CA GLN A 85 -14.14 8.12 -8.41
C GLN A 85 -13.48 6.74 -8.48
N ALA A 86 -13.08 6.20 -7.35
CA ALA A 86 -12.52 4.86 -7.25
C ALA A 86 -13.61 3.81 -6.98
N ASP A 87 -13.42 2.63 -7.55
CA ASP A 87 -14.21 1.45 -7.26
C ASP A 87 -13.55 0.56 -6.21
N VAL A 88 -12.23 0.42 -6.31
CA VAL A 88 -11.43 -0.44 -5.42
C VAL A 88 -10.24 0.35 -4.88
N TRP A 89 -9.92 0.12 -3.62
CA TRP A 89 -8.61 0.41 -3.06
C TRP A 89 -7.88 -0.90 -2.83
N TRP A 90 -6.72 -1.08 -3.47
CA TRP A 90 -5.91 -2.28 -3.37
C TRP A 90 -4.46 -1.96 -3.00
N GLY A 91 -3.97 -2.57 -1.93
CA GLY A 91 -2.67 -2.30 -1.33
C GLY A 91 -2.74 -1.17 -0.30
N ALA A 92 -1.74 -1.00 0.46
CA ALA A 92 -1.57 -0.22 1.66
C ALA A 92 -1.78 -1.03 2.95
N PRO A 93 -1.08 -0.63 4.02
CA PRO A 93 -1.18 -1.31 5.30
C PRO A 93 -2.58 -1.24 5.92
N ALA A 94 -3.00 -2.32 6.57
CA ALA A 94 -4.30 -2.47 7.23
C ALA A 94 -4.70 -1.26 8.11
N PRO A 95 -3.83 -0.62 8.91
CA PRO A 95 -4.20 0.56 9.69
C PRO A 95 -4.79 1.71 8.87
N THR A 96 -4.34 1.89 7.61
CA THR A 96 -4.92 2.91 6.71
C THR A 96 -6.33 2.55 6.27
N PHE A 97 -6.63 1.26 6.10
CA PHE A 97 -7.98 0.78 5.83
C PHE A 97 -8.90 0.88 7.05
N GLU A 98 -8.36 0.69 8.25
CA GLU A 98 -9.11 0.93 9.49
C GLU A 98 -9.54 2.40 9.61
N ASP A 99 -8.64 3.34 9.27
CA ASP A 99 -8.99 4.77 9.19
C ASP A 99 -10.10 5.01 8.17
N ALA A 100 -9.98 4.43 6.97
CA ALA A 100 -11.00 4.57 5.94
C ALA A 100 -12.35 3.97 6.35
N ALA A 101 -12.35 2.84 7.06
CA ALA A 101 -13.57 2.22 7.58
C ALA A 101 -14.24 3.12 8.64
N ARG A 102 -13.46 3.68 9.58
CA ARG A 102 -13.96 4.66 10.56
C ARG A 102 -14.55 5.90 9.89
N ASP A 103 -13.92 6.38 8.83
CA ASP A 103 -14.41 7.51 8.03
C ASP A 103 -15.59 7.15 7.14
N SER A 104 -16.04 5.89 7.16
CA SER A 104 -17.14 5.39 6.33
C SER A 104 -16.88 5.52 4.82
N LEU A 105 -15.64 5.30 4.38
CA LEU A 105 -15.23 5.37 2.97
C LEU A 105 -15.28 4.01 2.25
N LEU A 106 -15.44 2.92 3.01
CA LEU A 106 -15.44 1.56 2.48
C LEU A 106 -16.83 0.92 2.53
N GLU A 107 -17.08 -0.01 1.62
CA GLU A 107 -18.28 -0.83 1.57
C GLU A 107 -18.06 -2.17 2.29
N ARG A 108 -19.07 -2.67 2.98
CA ARG A 108 -19.03 -4.03 3.51
C ARG A 108 -19.23 -5.04 2.38
N PHE A 109 -18.25 -5.88 2.18
CA PHE A 109 -18.30 -6.98 1.23
C PHE A 109 -17.41 -8.12 1.72
N ALA A 110 -17.90 -9.32 1.80
CA ALA A 110 -17.13 -10.49 2.24
C ALA A 110 -16.81 -11.39 1.03
N PRO A 111 -15.57 -11.38 0.52
CA PRO A 111 -15.18 -12.30 -0.55
C PRO A 111 -15.12 -13.74 -0.05
N GLY A 112 -15.30 -14.71 -0.94
CA GLY A 112 -15.35 -16.12 -0.61
C GLY A 112 -14.12 -16.66 0.12
N TRP A 113 -12.96 -16.06 -0.15
CA TRP A 113 -11.68 -16.39 0.48
C TRP A 113 -11.46 -15.72 1.86
N ALA A 114 -12.32 -14.79 2.29
CA ALA A 114 -12.17 -14.08 3.57
C ALA A 114 -12.02 -15.03 4.79
N ARG A 115 -12.68 -16.18 4.77
CA ARG A 115 -12.61 -17.19 5.84
C ARG A 115 -11.25 -17.86 5.99
N THR A 116 -10.39 -17.79 4.98
CA THR A 116 -9.05 -18.37 4.99
C THR A 116 -7.99 -17.41 5.54
N LEU A 117 -8.41 -16.20 5.92
CA LEU A 117 -7.54 -15.22 6.55
C LEU A 117 -7.52 -15.41 8.08
N PRO A 118 -6.36 -15.23 8.71
CA PRO A 118 -6.28 -15.09 10.15
C PRO A 118 -6.99 -13.78 10.61
N ALA A 119 -7.37 -13.71 11.88
CA ALA A 119 -8.17 -12.60 12.41
C ALA A 119 -7.50 -11.23 12.21
N GLU A 120 -6.19 -11.16 12.36
CA GLU A 120 -5.37 -9.95 12.21
C GLU A 120 -5.23 -9.47 10.76
N ALA A 121 -5.59 -10.30 9.78
CA ALA A 121 -5.52 -9.97 8.36
C ALA A 121 -6.90 -9.63 7.75
N ARG A 122 -7.88 -9.30 8.57
CA ARG A 122 -9.22 -8.90 8.08
C ARG A 122 -9.93 -8.00 9.07
N ASP A 123 -10.74 -7.13 8.56
CA ASP A 123 -11.65 -6.34 9.38
C ASP A 123 -12.78 -7.21 9.96
N PRO A 124 -13.04 -7.16 11.30
CA PRO A 124 -14.11 -7.94 11.92
C PRO A 124 -15.51 -7.55 11.43
N GLU A 125 -15.68 -6.31 10.94
CA GLU A 125 -16.95 -5.82 10.40
C GLU A 125 -17.08 -6.02 8.88
N GLY A 126 -16.00 -6.47 8.21
CA GLY A 126 -16.01 -6.82 6.79
C GLY A 126 -15.83 -5.67 5.81
N TYR A 127 -15.07 -4.64 6.19
CA TYR A 127 -14.75 -3.52 5.32
C TYR A 127 -13.50 -3.72 4.48
N TRP A 128 -12.50 -4.50 4.98
CA TRP A 128 -11.26 -4.77 4.26
C TRP A 128 -10.72 -6.17 4.54
N TYR A 129 -9.86 -6.66 3.65
CA TYR A 129 -9.25 -7.99 3.72
C TYR A 129 -7.81 -7.96 3.24
N GLY A 130 -6.92 -8.61 3.97
CA GLY A 130 -5.51 -8.73 3.63
C GLY A 130 -5.28 -9.61 2.39
N THR A 131 -4.53 -9.11 1.45
CA THR A 131 -4.10 -9.88 0.27
C THR A 131 -2.73 -10.46 0.47
N TYR A 132 -1.78 -9.65 1.01
CA TYR A 132 -0.38 -10.02 1.17
C TYR A 132 0.13 -9.60 2.54
N LEU A 133 1.24 -10.27 2.93
CA LEU A 133 2.05 -9.92 4.08
C LEU A 133 3.36 -9.32 3.56
N THR A 134 3.72 -8.16 4.09
CA THR A 134 4.94 -7.44 3.75
C THR A 134 5.80 -7.36 5.00
N PRO A 135 6.80 -8.25 5.15
CA PRO A 135 7.74 -8.20 6.27
C PRO A 135 8.77 -7.10 6.03
N GLU A 136 9.10 -6.39 7.11
CA GLU A 136 10.21 -5.46 7.13
C GLU A 136 11.53 -6.19 7.34
N VAL A 137 12.60 -5.73 6.67
CA VAL A 137 13.88 -6.44 6.61
C VAL A 137 15.06 -5.49 6.73
N ILE A 138 16.24 -6.05 6.97
CA ILE A 138 17.52 -5.34 6.89
C ILE A 138 18.13 -5.64 5.51
N ALA A 139 18.11 -4.66 4.62
CA ALA A 139 18.73 -4.76 3.30
C ALA A 139 20.22 -4.44 3.35
N TYR A 140 21.02 -5.14 2.55
CA TYR A 140 22.47 -4.88 2.46
C TYR A 140 23.00 -5.05 1.03
N ASN A 141 24.11 -4.39 0.74
CA ASN A 141 24.83 -4.52 -0.54
C ASN A 141 25.73 -5.76 -0.50
N THR A 142 25.46 -6.75 -1.36
CA THR A 142 26.18 -8.04 -1.38
C THR A 142 27.61 -7.95 -1.95
N ALA A 143 27.95 -6.88 -2.68
CA ALA A 143 29.30 -6.65 -3.16
C ALA A 143 30.21 -6.00 -2.08
N ALA A 144 29.62 -5.44 -1.03
CA ALA A 144 30.35 -4.77 0.04
C ALA A 144 30.29 -5.51 1.38
N VAL A 145 29.26 -6.32 1.59
CA VAL A 145 28.96 -7.02 2.86
C VAL A 145 28.58 -8.46 2.54
N SER A 146 29.29 -9.42 3.10
CA SER A 146 28.88 -10.82 2.98
C SER A 146 27.65 -11.12 3.85
N ALA A 147 26.91 -12.19 3.52
CA ALA A 147 25.74 -12.60 4.29
C ALA A 147 26.06 -12.88 5.78
N ALA A 148 27.27 -13.37 6.08
CA ALA A 148 27.73 -13.64 7.44
C ALA A 148 28.08 -12.36 8.23
N GLU A 149 28.45 -11.29 7.55
CA GLU A 149 28.82 -10.00 8.15
C GLU A 149 27.61 -9.04 8.25
N ALA A 150 26.57 -9.30 7.45
CA ALA A 150 25.35 -8.49 7.46
C ALA A 150 24.70 -8.49 8.85
N PRO A 151 24.06 -7.39 9.24
CA PRO A 151 23.27 -7.34 10.49
C PRO A 151 22.22 -8.47 10.49
N GLN A 152 22.19 -9.27 11.55
CA GLN A 152 21.27 -10.40 11.69
C GLN A 152 20.05 -10.05 12.52
N ASP A 153 20.07 -8.90 13.20
CA ASP A 153 18.97 -8.38 13.98
C ASP A 153 18.99 -6.83 14.00
N TRP A 154 17.90 -6.24 14.48
CA TRP A 154 17.75 -4.78 14.52
C TRP A 154 18.89 -4.10 15.29
N ASP A 155 19.33 -4.64 16.41
CA ASP A 155 20.40 -4.04 17.20
C ASP A 155 21.77 -4.09 16.51
N ASP A 156 21.98 -5.05 15.61
CA ASP A 156 23.26 -5.19 14.88
C ASP A 156 23.51 -4.01 13.93
N VAL A 157 22.47 -3.27 13.50
CA VAL A 157 22.64 -2.07 12.66
C VAL A 157 23.26 -0.91 13.43
N LEU A 158 23.29 -1.00 14.76
CA LEU A 158 23.91 -0.01 15.65
C LEU A 158 25.40 -0.26 15.90
N ASP A 159 25.96 -1.36 15.37
CA ASP A 159 27.39 -1.65 15.48
C ASP A 159 28.20 -0.47 14.87
N PRO A 160 29.22 0.05 15.58
CA PRO A 160 30.08 1.13 15.09
C PRO A 160 30.72 0.90 13.72
N LYS A 161 30.87 -0.36 13.28
CA LYS A 161 31.37 -0.69 11.93
C LYS A 161 30.50 -0.12 10.80
N TRP A 162 29.21 0.17 11.09
CA TRP A 162 28.24 0.72 10.14
C TRP A 162 28.18 2.25 10.14
N LYS A 163 28.99 2.93 10.96
CA LYS A 163 28.97 4.39 11.06
C LYS A 163 29.15 5.07 9.70
N GLY A 164 28.17 5.90 9.32
CA GLY A 164 28.14 6.60 8.03
C GLY A 164 27.89 5.67 6.82
N LYS A 165 27.42 4.43 7.03
CA LYS A 165 27.17 3.44 5.98
C LYS A 165 25.70 3.03 5.88
N VAL A 166 24.83 3.54 6.75
CA VAL A 166 23.40 3.25 6.72
C VAL A 166 22.67 4.32 5.89
N LEU A 167 21.82 3.88 4.97
CA LEU A 167 20.91 4.73 4.21
C LEU A 167 19.48 4.43 4.69
N ILE A 168 18.73 5.44 5.02
CA ILE A 168 17.36 5.30 5.51
C ILE A 168 16.42 6.05 4.55
N ARG A 169 15.33 5.41 4.15
CA ARG A 169 14.23 6.12 3.50
C ARG A 169 13.64 7.12 4.49
N ASP A 170 13.37 8.34 4.06
CA ASP A 170 12.84 9.38 4.96
C ASP A 170 11.56 8.91 5.68
N PRO A 171 11.57 8.79 7.02
CA PRO A 171 10.42 8.31 7.78
C PRO A 171 9.19 9.22 7.69
N MET A 172 9.39 10.52 7.40
CA MET A 172 8.25 11.44 7.24
C MET A 172 7.46 11.15 5.97
N ALA A 173 8.10 10.51 4.96
CA ALA A 173 7.51 10.22 3.65
C ALA A 173 7.24 8.72 3.42
N SER A 174 7.68 7.82 4.32
CA SER A 174 7.64 6.36 4.13
C SER A 174 6.79 5.66 5.18
N GLY A 175 5.75 4.93 4.75
CA GLY A 175 4.95 4.07 5.62
C GLY A 175 5.79 2.95 6.26
N THR A 176 6.61 2.25 5.45
CA THR A 176 7.59 1.23 5.89
C THR A 176 8.46 1.76 7.03
N MET A 177 9.13 2.91 6.82
CA MET A 177 10.00 3.48 7.85
C MET A 177 9.24 3.92 9.10
N ARG A 178 8.03 4.46 8.96
CA ARG A 178 7.16 4.77 10.10
C ARG A 178 6.84 3.53 10.92
N THR A 179 6.58 2.42 10.26
CA THR A 179 6.31 1.14 10.92
C THR A 179 7.53 0.63 11.67
N ILE A 180 8.72 0.63 11.04
CA ILE A 180 9.96 0.20 11.71
C ILE A 180 10.28 1.11 12.89
N PHE A 181 10.22 2.43 12.72
CA PHE A 181 10.52 3.39 13.80
C PHE A 181 9.49 3.29 14.93
N GLY A 182 8.20 3.15 14.57
CA GLY A 182 7.12 2.91 15.53
C GLY A 182 7.33 1.62 16.33
N MET A 183 7.72 0.52 15.67
CA MET A 183 8.10 -0.74 16.32
C MET A 183 9.22 -0.52 17.33
N ILE A 184 10.27 0.19 16.95
CA ILE A 184 11.42 0.44 17.85
C ILE A 184 10.97 1.23 19.09
N VAL A 185 10.14 2.26 18.93
CA VAL A 185 9.58 2.99 20.06
C VAL A 185 8.68 2.09 20.93
N HIS A 186 7.84 1.27 20.30
CA HIS A 186 6.99 0.31 20.99
C HIS A 186 7.78 -0.76 21.77
N ARG A 187 8.90 -1.27 21.22
CA ARG A 187 9.83 -2.13 21.96
C ARG A 187 10.37 -1.44 23.20
N GLY A 188 10.73 -0.15 23.10
CA GLY A 188 11.13 0.67 24.25
C GLY A 188 10.05 0.69 25.34
N ILE A 189 8.80 0.98 24.97
CA ILE A 189 7.66 1.01 25.89
C ILE A 189 7.47 -0.37 26.57
N ARG A 190 7.54 -1.46 25.80
CA ARG A 190 7.42 -2.81 26.37
C ARG A 190 8.54 -3.16 27.33
N ALA A 191 9.74 -2.66 27.10
CA ALA A 191 10.91 -2.97 27.94
C ALA A 191 11.00 -2.11 29.19
N THR A 192 10.65 -0.83 29.13
CA THR A 192 10.90 0.16 30.19
C THR A 192 9.65 0.89 30.69
N GLY A 193 8.53 0.75 30.00
CA GLY A 193 7.27 1.45 30.31
C GLY A 193 7.15 2.83 29.65
N ASP A 194 8.18 3.32 28.96
CA ASP A 194 8.17 4.61 28.27
C ASP A 194 8.85 4.57 26.89
N THR A 195 8.83 5.70 26.18
CA THR A 195 9.38 5.81 24.82
C THR A 195 10.89 6.09 24.80
N ALA A 196 11.53 6.37 25.95
CA ALA A 196 12.90 6.89 25.99
C ALA A 196 13.92 5.91 25.39
N ALA A 197 13.82 4.62 25.73
CA ALA A 197 14.71 3.59 25.22
C ALA A 197 14.60 3.44 23.70
N GLY A 198 13.38 3.53 23.16
CA GLY A 198 13.14 3.48 21.70
C GLY A 198 13.74 4.68 20.97
N PHE A 199 13.56 5.88 21.51
CA PHE A 199 14.16 7.07 20.94
C PHE A 199 15.68 7.12 21.10
N ASP A 200 16.24 6.53 22.16
CA ASP A 200 17.69 6.37 22.29
C ASP A 200 18.24 5.43 21.20
N TRP A 201 17.57 4.33 20.96
CA TRP A 201 17.90 3.44 19.85
C TRP A 201 17.89 4.18 18.50
N LEU A 202 16.83 4.96 18.21
CA LEU A 202 16.72 5.77 16.98
C LEU A 202 17.79 6.85 16.88
N ARG A 203 18.22 7.43 18.01
CA ARG A 203 19.33 8.38 18.05
C ARG A 203 20.68 7.70 17.72
N ARG A 204 20.88 6.48 18.20
CA ARG A 204 22.07 5.68 17.86
C ARG A 204 22.05 5.32 16.36
N LEU A 205 20.89 4.95 15.81
CA LEU A 205 20.72 4.71 14.36
C LEU A 205 21.04 5.98 13.55
N ASP A 206 20.57 7.14 13.99
CA ASP A 206 20.89 8.42 13.33
C ASP A 206 22.41 8.66 13.28
N GLY A 207 23.15 8.28 14.32
CA GLY A 207 24.62 8.32 14.33
C GLY A 207 25.28 7.37 13.34
N GLN A 208 24.63 6.29 12.91
CA GLN A 208 25.09 5.39 11.85
C GLN A 208 24.63 5.85 10.46
N THR A 209 23.55 6.68 10.40
CA THR A 209 22.91 7.07 9.16
C THR A 209 23.72 8.11 8.41
N ARG A 210 24.02 7.79 7.16
CA ARG A 210 24.67 8.71 6.23
C ARG A 210 23.69 9.72 5.65
N GLU A 211 22.49 9.25 5.29
CA GLU A 211 21.49 10.06 4.58
C GLU A 211 20.09 9.51 4.78
N TYR A 212 19.13 10.43 4.91
CA TYR A 212 17.70 10.16 4.80
C TYR A 212 17.24 10.45 3.38
N VAL A 213 16.91 9.41 2.61
CA VAL A 213 16.64 9.51 1.17
C VAL A 213 15.15 9.65 0.91
N LEU A 214 14.75 10.70 0.17
CA LEU A 214 13.34 11.01 -0.09
C LEU A 214 12.65 10.08 -1.10
N ASN A 215 13.41 9.45 -2.00
CA ASN A 215 12.86 8.64 -3.08
C ASN A 215 13.36 7.20 -3.00
N PRO A 216 12.49 6.17 -3.06
CA PRO A 216 12.91 4.77 -2.96
C PRO A 216 13.86 4.35 -4.09
N THR A 217 13.60 4.76 -5.35
CA THR A 217 14.48 4.43 -6.48
C THR A 217 15.90 4.99 -6.26
N LEU A 218 16.00 6.20 -5.72
CA LEU A 218 17.29 6.80 -5.38
C LEU A 218 17.99 6.03 -4.24
N LEU A 219 17.22 5.56 -3.23
CA LEU A 219 17.76 4.72 -2.16
C LEU A 219 18.42 3.45 -2.73
N TYR A 220 17.74 2.75 -3.63
CA TYR A 220 18.27 1.53 -4.25
C TYR A 220 19.54 1.81 -5.08
N GLN A 221 19.54 2.89 -5.86
CA GLN A 221 20.72 3.30 -6.63
C GLN A 221 21.91 3.62 -5.74
N LYS A 222 21.69 4.35 -4.64
CA LYS A 222 22.73 4.70 -3.67
C LYS A 222 23.26 3.45 -2.97
N LEU A 223 22.37 2.55 -2.54
CA LEU A 223 22.76 1.29 -1.92
C LEU A 223 23.58 0.44 -2.89
N ALA A 224 23.16 0.32 -4.15
CA ALA A 224 23.88 -0.41 -5.19
C ALA A 224 25.26 0.17 -5.49
N ARG A 225 25.43 1.49 -5.44
CA ARG A 225 26.71 2.20 -5.64
C ARG A 225 27.59 2.25 -4.39
N GLN A 226 27.18 1.62 -3.29
CA GLN A 226 27.89 1.63 -2.02
C GLN A 226 28.06 3.03 -1.41
N GLU A 227 27.15 3.96 -1.71
CA GLU A 227 27.11 5.26 -1.01
C GLU A 227 26.66 5.07 0.46
N GLY A 228 26.03 3.99 0.77
CA GLY A 228 25.85 3.28 2.02
C GLY A 228 25.71 1.81 1.69
N VAL A 229 25.81 0.92 2.67
CA VAL A 229 25.84 -0.54 2.42
C VAL A 229 24.74 -1.29 3.18
N ILE A 230 24.05 -0.62 4.09
CA ILE A 230 22.93 -1.14 4.89
C ILE A 230 21.72 -0.20 4.72
N SER A 231 20.51 -0.78 4.70
CA SER A 231 19.26 -0.05 4.79
C SER A 231 18.23 -0.87 5.57
N LEU A 232 17.17 -0.21 6.02
CA LEU A 232 15.98 -0.88 6.54
C LEU A 232 14.88 -0.72 5.49
N TRP A 233 14.20 -1.83 5.14
CA TRP A 233 13.24 -1.81 4.03
C TRP A 233 12.22 -2.95 4.14
N ASP A 234 11.47 -3.21 3.08
CA ASP A 234 10.56 -4.34 2.95
C ASP A 234 11.11 -5.45 2.03
N GLN A 235 10.69 -6.68 2.27
CA GLN A 235 11.16 -7.86 1.55
C GLN A 235 10.76 -7.85 0.07
N PRO A 236 9.50 -7.58 -0.34
CA PRO A 236 9.12 -7.76 -1.73
C PRO A 236 9.84 -6.81 -2.69
N ASP A 237 10.15 -5.61 -2.26
CA ASP A 237 10.92 -4.67 -3.08
C ASP A 237 12.36 -5.15 -3.28
N ILE A 238 12.99 -5.68 -2.23
CA ILE A 238 14.35 -6.23 -2.35
C ILE A 238 14.37 -7.46 -3.25
N ASP A 239 13.41 -8.38 -3.12
CA ASP A 239 13.31 -9.55 -4.00
C ASP A 239 13.06 -9.14 -5.47
N ALA A 240 12.24 -8.12 -5.71
CA ALA A 240 12.04 -7.59 -7.06
C ALA A 240 13.33 -7.01 -7.66
N LEU A 241 14.16 -6.34 -6.85
CA LEU A 241 15.47 -5.82 -7.29
C LEU A 241 16.47 -6.96 -7.55
N LYS A 242 16.51 -7.98 -6.70
CA LYS A 242 17.32 -9.20 -6.90
C LYS A 242 16.96 -9.88 -8.21
N ALA A 243 15.67 -10.09 -8.47
CA ALA A 243 15.18 -10.76 -9.68
C ALA A 243 15.58 -10.03 -10.97
N LYS A 244 15.68 -8.70 -10.94
CA LYS A 244 16.18 -7.89 -12.08
C LYS A 244 17.67 -8.10 -12.35
N GLY A 245 18.43 -8.64 -11.39
CA GLY A 245 19.86 -8.94 -11.52
C GLY A 245 20.79 -7.72 -11.70
N THR A 246 20.25 -6.49 -11.57
CA THR A 246 20.99 -5.24 -11.80
C THR A 246 21.54 -4.62 -10.53
N TYR A 247 21.05 -5.06 -9.37
CA TYR A 247 21.43 -4.52 -8.06
C TYR A 247 22.06 -5.61 -7.20
N PRO A 248 23.29 -5.43 -6.68
CA PRO A 248 23.91 -6.36 -5.75
C PRO A 248 23.34 -6.15 -4.34
N ILE A 249 22.06 -6.48 -4.15
CA ILE A 249 21.33 -6.25 -2.89
C ILE A 249 20.72 -7.56 -2.43
N ASP A 250 20.74 -7.82 -1.12
CA ASP A 250 20.02 -8.89 -0.46
C ASP A 250 19.51 -8.40 0.90
N TYR A 251 18.82 -9.26 1.64
CA TYR A 251 18.26 -8.90 2.94
C TYR A 251 18.43 -9.99 3.99
N VAL A 252 18.26 -9.59 5.24
CA VAL A 252 18.13 -10.46 6.41
C VAL A 252 16.77 -10.20 7.06
N ILE A 253 16.06 -11.27 7.41
CA ILE A 253 14.87 -11.19 8.27
C ILE A 253 15.36 -11.16 9.72
N PRO A 254 15.05 -10.10 10.50
CA PRO A 254 15.53 -9.96 11.88
C PRO A 254 15.04 -11.11 12.78
N ARG A 255 15.95 -11.72 13.54
CA ARG A 255 15.68 -12.93 14.33
C ARG A 255 14.77 -12.65 15.52
N SER A 256 14.84 -11.44 16.10
CA SER A 256 14.01 -11.06 17.26
C SER A 256 12.56 -10.78 16.90
N GLY A 257 12.21 -10.80 15.63
CA GLY A 257 10.91 -10.48 15.09
C GLY A 257 10.90 -9.26 14.21
N THR A 258 9.93 -9.20 13.29
CA THR A 258 9.76 -8.09 12.37
C THR A 258 8.30 -7.67 12.28
N PRO A 259 8.01 -6.38 12.07
CA PRO A 259 6.68 -5.94 11.67
C PRO A 259 6.23 -6.70 10.42
N LEU A 260 5.03 -7.20 10.47
CA LEU A 260 4.41 -7.88 9.36
C LEU A 260 3.21 -7.06 8.91
N LEU A 261 3.43 -6.20 7.92
CA LEU A 261 2.35 -5.40 7.38
C LEU A 261 1.39 -6.28 6.59
N VAL A 262 0.11 -6.07 6.82
CA VAL A 262 -0.96 -6.68 6.03
C VAL A 262 -1.38 -5.67 4.97
N ASP A 263 -1.04 -5.91 3.71
CA ASP A 263 -1.54 -5.13 2.59
C ASP A 263 -2.96 -5.58 2.25
N ALA A 264 -3.91 -4.66 2.28
CA ALA A 264 -5.33 -4.98 2.19
C ALA A 264 -5.97 -4.56 0.86
N VAL A 265 -7.19 -5.02 0.66
CA VAL A 265 -8.08 -4.63 -0.42
C VAL A 265 -9.46 -4.33 0.13
N ALA A 266 -10.15 -3.36 -0.47
CA ALA A 266 -11.53 -3.02 -0.13
C ALA A 266 -12.31 -2.49 -1.34
N VAL A 267 -13.62 -2.63 -1.29
CA VAL A 267 -14.55 -1.91 -2.17
C VAL A 267 -14.78 -0.52 -1.61
N VAL A 268 -14.70 0.50 -2.44
CA VAL A 268 -14.98 1.88 -2.04
C VAL A 268 -16.49 2.07 -1.89
N ARG A 269 -16.91 2.77 -0.83
CA ARG A 269 -18.33 3.06 -0.62
C ARG A 269 -18.85 4.00 -1.71
N GLY A 270 -19.96 3.60 -2.35
CA GLY A 270 -20.55 4.36 -3.45
C GLY A 270 -19.78 4.25 -4.76
N ALA A 271 -18.94 3.22 -4.90
CA ALA A 271 -18.19 2.91 -6.11
C ALA A 271 -19.07 3.03 -7.36
N PRO A 272 -18.65 3.73 -8.42
CA PRO A 272 -19.38 3.84 -9.68
C PRO A 272 -19.74 2.47 -10.27
N ASN A 273 -18.83 1.50 -10.18
CA ASN A 273 -18.98 0.12 -10.67
C ASN A 273 -18.84 -0.91 -9.55
N GLY A 274 -19.66 -0.78 -8.50
CA GLY A 274 -19.59 -1.63 -7.30
C GLY A 274 -19.70 -3.14 -7.57
N ALA A 275 -20.41 -3.57 -8.63
CA ALA A 275 -20.47 -4.99 -9.01
C ALA A 275 -19.09 -5.49 -9.48
N ARG A 276 -18.43 -4.77 -10.39
CA ARG A 276 -17.07 -5.08 -10.87
C ARG A 276 -16.02 -4.94 -9.77
N ALA A 277 -16.19 -3.96 -8.87
CA ALA A 277 -15.33 -3.83 -7.71
C ALA A 277 -15.33 -5.09 -6.85
N ARG A 278 -16.50 -5.67 -6.57
CA ARG A 278 -16.61 -6.93 -5.82
C ARG A 278 -15.99 -8.12 -6.57
N GLU A 279 -16.17 -8.22 -7.87
CA GLU A 279 -15.53 -9.25 -8.71
C GLU A 279 -14.00 -9.11 -8.69
N PHE A 280 -13.50 -7.88 -8.79
CA PHE A 280 -12.05 -7.63 -8.68
C PHE A 280 -11.52 -8.01 -7.30
N VAL A 281 -12.20 -7.64 -6.22
CA VAL A 281 -11.81 -8.03 -4.84
C VAL A 281 -11.84 -9.54 -4.66
N GLU A 282 -12.85 -10.24 -5.23
CA GLU A 282 -12.88 -11.70 -5.21
C GLU A 282 -11.67 -12.31 -5.93
N TRP A 283 -11.35 -11.81 -7.12
CA TRP A 283 -10.27 -12.29 -7.94
C TRP A 283 -8.88 -11.99 -7.36
N ILE A 284 -8.63 -10.78 -6.85
CA ILE A 284 -7.29 -10.34 -6.44
C ILE A 284 -6.78 -11.10 -5.20
N GLY A 285 -7.64 -11.44 -4.26
CA GLY A 285 -7.30 -12.28 -3.11
C GLY A 285 -7.58 -13.77 -3.34
N GLY A 286 -8.18 -14.12 -4.49
CA GLY A 286 -8.44 -15.48 -4.96
C GLY A 286 -7.37 -15.98 -5.92
N ASP A 287 -7.70 -16.02 -7.20
CA ASP A 287 -6.85 -16.62 -8.26
C ASP A 287 -5.58 -15.80 -8.54
N ALA A 288 -5.58 -14.52 -8.25
CA ALA A 288 -4.44 -13.63 -8.48
C ALA A 288 -3.33 -13.76 -7.43
N VAL A 289 -3.56 -14.42 -6.30
CA VAL A 289 -2.60 -14.53 -5.18
C VAL A 289 -1.30 -15.23 -5.59
N LEU A 290 -1.38 -16.38 -6.29
CA LEU A 290 -0.18 -17.09 -6.72
C LEU A 290 0.60 -16.38 -7.82
N PRO A 291 -0.03 -15.76 -8.85
CA PRO A 291 0.66 -14.83 -9.74
C PRO A 291 1.41 -13.70 -9.01
N ALA A 292 0.79 -13.08 -8.00
CA ALA A 292 1.43 -12.04 -7.20
C ALA A 292 2.65 -12.57 -6.43
N ALA A 293 2.54 -13.76 -5.83
CA ALA A 293 3.65 -14.40 -5.14
C ALA A 293 4.82 -14.71 -6.09
N ARG A 294 4.54 -15.24 -7.28
CA ARG A 294 5.57 -15.69 -8.22
C ARG A 294 6.29 -14.58 -8.96
N GLU A 295 5.59 -13.49 -9.25
CA GLU A 295 6.11 -12.42 -10.12
C GLU A 295 6.46 -11.15 -9.36
N PHE A 296 5.80 -10.92 -8.22
CA PHE A 296 5.98 -9.72 -7.41
C PHE A 296 6.37 -10.01 -5.96
N PHE A 297 6.76 -11.26 -5.68
CA PHE A 297 7.30 -11.70 -4.39
C PHE A 297 6.38 -11.39 -3.19
N ARG A 298 5.05 -11.35 -3.43
CA ARG A 298 4.07 -11.06 -2.39
C ARG A 298 3.75 -12.32 -1.58
N ILE A 299 3.98 -12.30 -0.28
CA ILE A 299 3.64 -13.41 0.62
C ILE A 299 2.12 -13.41 0.81
N PRO A 300 1.39 -14.48 0.44
CA PRO A 300 -0.05 -14.53 0.65
C PRO A 300 -0.44 -14.36 2.13
N ALA A 301 -1.46 -13.53 2.41
CA ALA A 301 -2.04 -13.42 3.74
C ALA A 301 -2.90 -14.64 4.11
N ARG A 302 -3.43 -15.34 3.10
CA ARG A 302 -4.24 -16.55 3.25
C ARG A 302 -3.44 -17.70 3.85
N THR A 303 -4.06 -18.46 4.76
CA THR A 303 -3.45 -19.61 5.45
C THR A 303 -3.64 -20.93 4.72
N ASP A 304 -4.54 -20.99 3.75
CA ASP A 304 -4.82 -22.19 2.93
C ASP A 304 -3.94 -22.33 1.68
N ILE A 305 -3.07 -21.35 1.41
CA ILE A 305 -2.09 -21.43 0.30
C ILE A 305 -0.93 -22.35 0.74
N PRO A 306 -0.72 -23.51 0.09
CA PRO A 306 0.34 -24.41 0.46
C PRO A 306 1.73 -23.78 0.26
N LEU A 307 2.65 -23.98 1.22
CA LEU A 307 4.00 -23.43 1.14
C LEU A 307 4.79 -23.92 -0.08
N ASP A 308 4.55 -25.14 -0.52
CA ASP A 308 5.20 -25.74 -1.70
C ASP A 308 4.73 -25.14 -3.04
N SER A 309 3.60 -24.41 -3.03
CA SER A 309 3.13 -23.66 -4.20
C SER A 309 3.86 -22.32 -4.39
N LEU A 310 4.58 -21.87 -3.36
CA LEU A 310 5.35 -20.61 -3.38
C LEU A 310 6.74 -20.80 -3.99
N PRO A 311 7.33 -19.77 -4.61
CA PRO A 311 8.74 -19.76 -5.00
C PRO A 311 9.66 -20.14 -3.83
N PRO A 312 10.80 -20.82 -4.06
CA PRO A 312 11.68 -21.30 -2.97
C PRO A 312 12.14 -20.21 -2.02
N ASP A 313 12.49 -19.01 -2.54
CA ASP A 313 12.94 -17.89 -1.73
C ASP A 313 11.81 -17.33 -0.86
N LEU A 314 10.62 -17.21 -1.43
CA LEU A 314 9.43 -16.75 -0.70
C LEU A 314 8.96 -17.76 0.36
N ARG A 315 9.10 -19.05 0.08
CA ARG A 315 8.86 -20.12 1.06
C ARG A 315 9.80 -19.97 2.24
N ARG A 316 11.12 -19.85 2.00
CA ARG A 316 12.12 -19.63 3.06
C ARG A 316 11.80 -18.37 3.86
N ALA A 317 11.49 -17.27 3.18
CA ALA A 317 11.10 -16.03 3.86
C ALA A 317 9.92 -16.28 4.79
N ARG A 318 8.87 -16.96 4.32
CA ARG A 318 7.67 -17.27 5.11
C ARG A 318 7.99 -18.16 6.33
N GLU A 319 8.88 -19.15 6.16
CA GLU A 319 9.30 -20.05 7.24
C GLU A 319 10.17 -19.36 8.30
N GLN A 320 10.94 -18.34 7.92
CA GLN A 320 11.82 -17.61 8.83
C GLN A 320 11.12 -16.44 9.53
N LEU A 321 9.90 -16.08 9.11
CA LEU A 321 9.17 -14.96 9.67
C LEU A 321 8.80 -15.21 11.13
N VAL A 322 9.28 -14.32 12.00
CA VAL A 322 8.83 -14.18 13.37
C VAL A 322 8.08 -12.85 13.45
N PRO A 323 6.75 -12.86 13.56
CA PRO A 323 5.98 -11.62 13.70
C PRO A 323 6.36 -10.88 14.97
N GLU A 324 6.66 -9.59 14.89
CA GLU A 324 6.78 -8.73 16.06
C GLU A 324 5.40 -8.54 16.70
N PRO A 325 5.23 -8.80 18.00
CA PRO A 325 3.96 -8.56 18.66
C PRO A 325 3.75 -7.06 18.89
N LEU A 326 3.06 -6.42 17.95
CA LEU A 326 2.78 -4.99 17.95
C LEU A 326 1.36 -4.69 18.41
N ASP A 327 1.21 -3.64 19.22
CA ASP A 327 -0.06 -2.97 19.43
C ASP A 327 -0.31 -2.00 18.27
N TRP A 328 -0.98 -2.49 17.23
CA TRP A 328 -1.25 -1.71 16.02
C TRP A 328 -2.12 -0.49 16.30
N ALA A 329 -3.06 -0.57 17.24
CA ALA A 329 -3.91 0.56 17.62
C ALA A 329 -3.07 1.69 18.26
N LEU A 330 -2.16 1.32 19.16
CA LEU A 330 -1.21 2.27 19.75
C LEU A 330 -0.28 2.87 18.68
N LEU A 331 0.25 2.04 17.79
CA LEU A 331 1.12 2.52 16.71
C LEU A 331 0.38 3.51 15.81
N GLN A 332 -0.84 3.19 15.41
CA GLN A 332 -1.66 4.05 14.58
C GLN A 332 -1.93 5.40 15.24
N GLU A 333 -2.28 5.41 16.53
CA GLU A 333 -2.53 6.64 17.29
C GLU A 333 -1.25 7.47 17.48
N LYS A 334 -0.15 6.82 17.89
CA LYS A 334 1.05 7.52 18.38
C LYS A 334 2.14 7.74 17.35
N THR A 335 2.23 6.94 16.28
CA THR A 335 3.31 7.09 15.31
C THR A 335 3.39 8.49 14.68
N PRO A 336 2.28 9.20 14.36
CA PRO A 336 2.39 10.56 13.85
C PRO A 336 3.05 11.54 14.83
N GLU A 337 2.78 11.39 16.12
CA GLU A 337 3.41 12.18 17.19
C GLU A 337 4.90 11.80 17.34
N TRP A 338 5.19 10.50 17.41
CA TRP A 338 6.55 10.00 17.54
C TRP A 338 7.46 10.41 16.37
N MET A 339 6.93 10.42 15.13
CA MET A 339 7.70 10.84 13.96
C MET A 339 8.00 12.33 13.97
N ARG A 340 7.06 13.19 14.38
CA ARG A 340 7.34 14.61 14.57
C ARG A 340 8.41 14.84 15.65
N TRP A 341 8.27 14.16 16.80
CA TRP A 341 9.26 14.26 17.87
C TRP A 341 10.65 13.78 17.40
N TRP A 342 10.71 12.67 16.68
CA TRP A 342 11.96 12.17 16.10
C TRP A 342 12.58 13.19 15.12
N ASP A 343 11.79 13.76 14.23
CA ASP A 343 12.27 14.76 13.27
C ASP A 343 12.88 15.98 13.97
N GLU A 344 12.25 16.46 15.03
CA GLU A 344 12.69 17.62 15.79
C GLU A 344 13.87 17.35 16.73
N HIS A 345 13.98 16.13 17.30
CA HIS A 345 14.90 15.87 18.43
C HIS A 345 15.97 14.82 18.14
N VAL A 346 15.84 14.03 17.08
CA VAL A 346 16.77 12.94 16.75
C VAL A 346 17.45 13.15 15.41
N ARG A 347 16.73 13.49 14.35
CA ARG A 347 17.26 13.63 13.01
C ARG A 347 18.49 14.56 12.97
N GLY A 348 19.64 14.03 12.53
CA GLY A 348 20.92 14.76 12.42
C GLY A 348 21.58 15.11 13.75
N LYS A 349 21.08 14.58 14.88
CA LYS A 349 21.59 14.84 16.24
C LYS A 349 22.17 13.60 16.91
N GLY A 350 22.28 12.48 16.21
CA GLY A 350 22.93 11.28 16.70
C GLY A 350 24.42 11.46 16.95
N PRO A 351 25.05 10.60 17.75
CA PRO A 351 26.49 10.68 18.04
C PRO A 351 27.30 10.48 16.77
N ARG A 352 28.07 11.51 16.38
CA ARG A 352 28.91 11.50 15.17
C ARG A 352 30.33 11.03 15.46
#